data_f7cca633f7c8bd6c60b2242d01e3f4d5
#
_entry.id   f7cca633f7c8bd6c60b2242d01e3f4d5
#
_cell.length_a   1.000
_cell.length_b   1.000
_cell.length_c   1.000
_cell.angle_alpha   90.00
_cell.angle_beta   90.00
_cell.angle_gamma   90.00
#
_symmetry.space_group_name_H-M   'P 1'
#
loop_
_entity.id
_entity.type
_entity.pdbx_description
1 polymer ?
#
loop_
_entity_poly.entity_id
_entity_poly.type
_entity_poly.pdbx_seq_one_letter_code
_entity_poly.pdbx_strand_id
1 'polypeptide(L)'
;MSANKNLRAILVMVTAAALFTLMDAGMKLLSQYYPPMQVTALRSLASLPFVYFYVTWRSSFKAMLQVRWPLHLLRGVIAVVMLVTFVIGLHNLALTETYTIFYVAPLLITALSVPILGEKVGTARWIAIGTGLTGVLIVLRPTGAGVFTLAGLAVIASALCYTFSAIIIRILGRTDSMESLMFWLITMLAAGSTLFALPQWLPIRPQDAWLIAGIGLTGFCGQWGVTYAFRHGEVSAIAPFEYTGMIWSLGLDRLIWRTSPDRYTLIGAAIIIGSGLFLVRRERVHAEAEHP
;
A
#
# COMPACT_ATOMS: atom_id res chain seq x y z
N MET A 1 24.53 14.43 -5.75
CA MET A 1 23.97 13.22 -6.41
C MET A 1 22.80 12.58 -5.66
N SER A 2 22.61 12.78 -4.35
CA SER A 2 21.49 12.20 -3.56
C SER A 2 20.13 12.87 -3.81
N ALA A 3 20.08 14.18 -3.98
CA ALA A 3 18.83 14.95 -4.17
C ALA A 3 18.04 14.51 -5.41
N ASN A 4 18.72 14.27 -6.54
CA ASN A 4 18.05 13.79 -7.75
C ASN A 4 17.49 12.37 -7.65
N LYS A 5 18.12 11.50 -6.83
CA LYS A 5 17.62 10.13 -6.61
C LYS A 5 16.35 10.13 -5.75
N ASN A 6 16.33 10.94 -4.70
CA ASN A 6 15.16 11.09 -3.85
C ASN A 6 13.98 11.72 -4.60
N LEU A 7 14.22 12.76 -5.41
CA LEU A 7 13.17 13.38 -6.24
C LEU A 7 12.54 12.36 -7.20
N ARG A 8 13.37 11.54 -7.88
CA ARG A 8 12.87 10.49 -8.77
C ARG A 8 12.04 9.45 -8.01
N ALA A 9 12.51 9.02 -6.84
CA ALA A 9 11.78 8.06 -5.99
C ALA A 9 10.44 8.63 -5.52
N ILE A 10 10.39 9.91 -5.16
CA ILE A 10 9.17 10.62 -4.79
C ILE A 10 8.18 10.69 -5.97
N LEU A 11 8.62 11.07 -7.15
CA LEU A 11 7.76 11.13 -8.34
C LEU A 11 7.19 9.75 -8.69
N VAL A 12 8.03 8.70 -8.61
CA VAL A 12 7.59 7.32 -8.81
C VAL A 12 6.57 6.90 -7.75
N MET A 13 6.75 7.29 -6.49
CA MET A 13 5.80 6.98 -5.42
C MET A 13 4.44 7.68 -5.66
N VAL A 14 4.43 8.96 -6.01
CA VAL A 14 3.20 9.71 -6.33
C VAL A 14 2.43 9.06 -7.48
N THR A 15 3.15 8.65 -8.54
CA THR A 15 2.55 7.94 -9.68
C THR A 15 2.02 6.56 -9.24
N ALA A 16 2.77 5.84 -8.41
CA ALA A 16 2.35 4.55 -7.88
C ALA A 16 1.09 4.67 -7.00
N ALA A 17 0.99 5.72 -6.18
CA ALA A 17 -0.19 6.00 -5.37
C ALA A 17 -1.43 6.24 -6.25
N ALA A 18 -1.31 7.01 -7.34
CA ALA A 18 -2.39 7.21 -8.29
C ALA A 18 -2.84 5.90 -8.96
N LEU A 19 -1.89 5.08 -9.41
CA LEU A 19 -2.18 3.78 -10.03
C LEU A 19 -2.82 2.80 -9.06
N PHE A 20 -2.37 2.76 -7.81
CA PHE A 20 -3.00 1.93 -6.79
C PHE A 20 -4.42 2.40 -6.47
N THR A 21 -4.66 3.70 -6.35
CA THR A 21 -6.00 4.21 -6.09
C THR A 21 -6.97 3.85 -7.24
N LEU A 22 -6.50 3.91 -8.48
CA LEU A 22 -7.29 3.49 -9.65
C LEU A 22 -7.55 1.97 -9.63
N MET A 23 -6.54 1.17 -9.30
CA MET A 23 -6.68 -0.28 -9.10
C MET A 23 -7.71 -0.58 -7.99
N ASP A 24 -7.62 0.09 -6.86
CA ASP A 24 -8.48 -0.15 -5.69
C ASP A 24 -9.92 0.26 -5.96
N ALA A 25 -10.16 1.32 -6.75
CA ALA A 25 -11.49 1.64 -7.25
C ALA A 25 -12.07 0.48 -8.10
N GLY A 26 -11.25 -0.11 -8.97
CA GLY A 26 -11.65 -1.30 -9.72
C GLY A 26 -11.93 -2.51 -8.82
N MET A 27 -11.08 -2.75 -7.81
CA MET A 27 -11.30 -3.82 -6.83
C MET A 27 -12.58 -3.60 -6.02
N LYS A 28 -12.89 -2.35 -5.65
CA LYS A 28 -14.15 -1.99 -4.99
C LYS A 28 -15.36 -2.30 -5.86
N LEU A 29 -15.29 -2.01 -7.16
CA LEU A 29 -16.36 -2.39 -8.10
C LEU A 29 -16.54 -3.91 -8.18
N LEU A 30 -15.45 -4.68 -8.28
CA LEU A 30 -15.51 -6.15 -8.30
C LEU A 30 -16.03 -6.74 -6.99
N SER A 31 -15.69 -6.14 -5.85
CA SER A 31 -16.09 -6.62 -4.52
C SER A 31 -17.60 -6.59 -4.27
N GLN A 32 -18.35 -5.91 -5.12
CA GLN A 32 -19.83 -5.94 -5.08
C GLN A 32 -20.41 -7.26 -5.60
N TYR A 33 -19.62 -8.05 -6.35
CA TYR A 33 -20.07 -9.28 -7.02
C TYR A 33 -19.26 -10.51 -6.60
N TYR A 34 -18.01 -10.32 -6.25
CA TYR A 34 -17.08 -11.41 -5.92
C TYR A 34 -16.64 -11.34 -4.47
N PRO A 35 -16.44 -12.49 -3.81
CA PRO A 35 -15.88 -12.53 -2.46
C PRO A 35 -14.51 -11.84 -2.40
N PRO A 36 -14.13 -11.22 -1.26
CA PRO A 36 -12.86 -10.50 -1.11
C PRO A 36 -11.62 -11.33 -1.48
N MET A 37 -11.65 -12.61 -1.15
CA MET A 37 -10.57 -13.54 -1.49
C MET A 37 -10.44 -13.73 -3.00
N GLN A 38 -11.57 -13.84 -3.73
CA GLN A 38 -11.57 -13.95 -5.19
C GLN A 38 -11.11 -12.65 -5.86
N VAL A 39 -11.52 -11.48 -5.36
CA VAL A 39 -11.04 -10.17 -5.87
C VAL A 39 -9.52 -10.08 -5.73
N THR A 40 -8.98 -10.50 -4.58
CA THR A 40 -7.53 -10.58 -4.33
C THR A 40 -6.83 -11.51 -5.31
N ALA A 41 -7.43 -12.69 -5.57
CA ALA A 41 -6.92 -13.66 -6.53
C ALA A 41 -6.94 -13.09 -7.96
N LEU A 42 -8.06 -12.51 -8.39
CA LEU A 42 -8.20 -11.92 -9.73
C LEU A 42 -7.18 -10.81 -9.99
N ARG A 43 -6.99 -9.90 -9.00
CA ARG A 43 -5.96 -8.86 -9.07
C ARG A 43 -4.57 -9.46 -9.28
N SER A 44 -4.22 -10.46 -8.48
CA SER A 44 -2.88 -11.04 -8.50
C SER A 44 -2.63 -11.84 -9.78
N LEU A 45 -3.60 -12.69 -10.16
CA LEU A 45 -3.55 -13.48 -11.39
C LEU A 45 -3.45 -12.59 -12.65
N ALA A 46 -4.23 -11.50 -12.69
CA ALA A 46 -4.16 -10.54 -13.79
C ALA A 46 -2.84 -9.77 -13.84
N SER A 47 -2.13 -9.62 -12.71
CA SER A 47 -0.80 -9.00 -12.67
C SER A 47 0.34 -9.94 -13.09
N LEU A 48 0.16 -11.28 -12.99
CA LEU A 48 1.22 -12.27 -13.29
C LEU A 48 1.80 -12.15 -14.70
N PRO A 49 1.01 -12.01 -15.79
CA PRO A 49 1.55 -11.89 -17.14
C PRO A 49 2.53 -10.71 -17.27
N PHE A 50 2.21 -9.57 -16.65
CA PHE A 50 3.06 -8.37 -16.68
C PHE A 50 4.35 -8.59 -15.89
N VAL A 51 4.27 -9.23 -14.73
CA VAL A 51 5.46 -9.59 -13.92
C VAL A 51 6.34 -10.58 -14.66
N TYR A 52 5.75 -11.63 -15.25
CA TYR A 52 6.47 -12.62 -16.02
C TYR A 52 7.21 -11.98 -17.20
N PHE A 53 6.52 -11.13 -17.97
CA PHE A 53 7.13 -10.39 -19.08
C PHE A 53 8.28 -9.49 -18.61
N TYR A 54 8.08 -8.74 -17.51
CA TYR A 54 9.10 -7.87 -16.92
C TYR A 54 10.37 -8.66 -16.53
N VAL A 55 10.16 -9.80 -15.91
CA VAL A 55 11.25 -10.66 -15.43
C VAL A 55 12.02 -11.30 -16.59
N THR A 56 11.32 -11.89 -17.55
CA THR A 56 11.96 -12.54 -18.70
C THR A 56 12.75 -11.56 -19.57
N TRP A 57 12.33 -10.30 -19.59
CA TRP A 57 13.05 -9.27 -20.34
C TRP A 57 14.31 -8.75 -19.61
N ARG A 58 14.30 -8.76 -18.27
CA ARG A 58 15.34 -8.10 -17.46
C ARG A 58 16.32 -9.03 -16.78
N SER A 59 15.98 -10.29 -16.52
CA SER A 59 16.74 -11.17 -15.63
C SER A 59 16.89 -12.59 -16.14
N SER A 60 17.96 -13.26 -15.65
CA SER A 60 18.07 -14.70 -15.75
C SER A 60 17.22 -15.38 -14.65
N PHE A 61 16.48 -16.42 -15.02
CA PHE A 61 15.65 -17.20 -14.10
C PHE A 61 16.45 -17.80 -12.93
N LYS A 62 17.74 -18.09 -13.12
CA LYS A 62 18.64 -18.60 -12.07
C LYS A 62 18.84 -17.58 -10.93
N ALA A 63 18.91 -16.29 -11.24
CA ALA A 63 19.08 -15.24 -10.23
C ALA A 63 17.85 -15.10 -9.32
N MET A 64 16.67 -15.51 -9.79
CA MET A 64 15.43 -15.43 -9.01
C MET A 64 15.28 -16.57 -7.99
N LEU A 65 16.00 -17.66 -8.13
CA LEU A 65 15.97 -18.77 -7.19
C LEU A 65 16.92 -18.58 -6.01
N GLN A 66 17.91 -17.68 -6.14
CA GLN A 66 18.87 -17.35 -5.08
C GLN A 66 18.34 -16.20 -4.22
N VAL A 67 17.31 -16.49 -3.41
CA VAL A 67 16.62 -15.51 -2.58
C VAL A 67 16.53 -15.97 -1.13
N ARG A 68 16.26 -15.04 -0.23
CA ARG A 68 16.01 -15.33 1.19
C ARG A 68 14.60 -15.87 1.39
N TRP A 69 14.38 -17.14 1.09
CA TRP A 69 13.08 -17.81 1.12
C TRP A 69 12.21 -17.53 2.35
N PRO A 70 12.74 -17.59 3.60
CA PRO A 70 11.90 -17.34 4.77
C PRO A 70 11.23 -15.95 4.76
N LEU A 71 11.96 -14.92 4.31
CA LEU A 71 11.44 -13.56 4.26
C LEU A 71 10.46 -13.37 3.07
N HIS A 72 10.70 -14.02 1.94
CA HIS A 72 9.75 -14.00 0.82
C HIS A 72 8.45 -14.73 1.17
N LEU A 73 8.51 -15.88 1.83
CA LEU A 73 7.34 -16.61 2.31
C LEU A 73 6.55 -15.79 3.33
N LEU A 74 7.22 -15.24 4.33
CA LEU A 74 6.60 -14.36 5.33
C LEU A 74 5.91 -13.19 4.64
N ARG A 75 6.58 -12.52 3.70
CA ARG A 75 6.02 -11.39 2.96
C ARG A 75 4.82 -11.82 2.11
N GLY A 76 4.86 -13.02 1.50
CA GLY A 76 3.74 -13.57 0.74
C GLY A 76 2.51 -13.81 1.60
N VAL A 77 2.66 -14.43 2.77
CA VAL A 77 1.56 -14.63 3.74
C VAL A 77 0.99 -13.29 4.21
N ILE A 78 1.87 -12.38 4.63
CA ILE A 78 1.47 -11.02 5.05
C ILE A 78 0.70 -10.31 3.93
N ALA A 79 1.13 -10.45 2.66
CA ALA A 79 0.49 -9.81 1.53
C ALA A 79 -0.92 -10.36 1.25
N VAL A 80 -1.13 -11.67 1.41
CA VAL A 80 -2.48 -12.26 1.29
C VAL A 80 -3.41 -11.71 2.37
N VAL A 81 -2.98 -11.74 3.63
CA VAL A 81 -3.76 -11.20 4.76
C VAL A 81 -4.05 -9.72 4.55
N MET A 82 -3.03 -8.94 4.19
CA MET A 82 -3.12 -7.51 3.92
C MET A 82 -4.20 -7.21 2.88
N LEU A 83 -4.13 -7.88 1.73
CA LEU A 83 -4.99 -7.53 0.61
C LEU A 83 -6.43 -7.99 0.84
N VAL A 84 -6.64 -9.16 1.46
CA VAL A 84 -7.99 -9.64 1.81
C VAL A 84 -8.65 -8.70 2.81
N THR A 85 -7.93 -8.32 3.86
CA THR A 85 -8.47 -7.40 4.88
C THR A 85 -8.71 -6.00 4.31
N PHE A 86 -7.89 -5.56 3.36
CA PHE A 86 -8.12 -4.30 2.64
C PHE A 86 -9.37 -4.36 1.76
N VAL A 87 -9.58 -5.46 1.01
CA VAL A 87 -10.78 -5.64 0.18
C VAL A 87 -12.06 -5.71 1.03
N ILE A 88 -12.00 -6.30 2.23
CA ILE A 88 -13.12 -6.23 3.19
C ILE A 88 -13.44 -4.77 3.54
N GLY A 89 -12.43 -3.94 3.75
CA GLY A 89 -12.59 -2.50 3.94
C GLY A 89 -13.27 -1.83 2.73
N LEU A 90 -12.72 -2.05 1.53
CA LEU A 90 -13.24 -1.48 0.28
C LEU A 90 -14.69 -1.86 -0.01
N HIS A 91 -15.09 -3.09 0.34
CA HIS A 91 -16.46 -3.56 0.16
C HIS A 91 -17.46 -2.79 1.03
N ASN A 92 -17.09 -2.50 2.27
CA ASN A 92 -17.99 -1.99 3.29
C ASN A 92 -17.88 -0.48 3.55
N LEU A 93 -16.79 0.15 3.14
CA LEU A 93 -16.50 1.57 3.39
C LEU A 93 -16.34 2.33 2.08
N ALA A 94 -16.48 3.67 2.13
CA ALA A 94 -16.08 4.52 1.01
C ALA A 94 -14.57 4.37 0.74
N LEU A 95 -14.14 4.61 -0.50
CA LEU A 95 -12.73 4.52 -0.87
C LEU A 95 -11.90 5.49 -0.02
N THR A 96 -12.37 6.72 0.11
CA THR A 96 -11.75 7.76 0.94
C THR A 96 -11.65 7.38 2.42
N GLU A 97 -12.69 6.75 3.00
CA GLU A 97 -12.66 6.28 4.40
C GLU A 97 -11.62 5.16 4.59
N THR A 98 -11.63 4.18 3.67
CA THR A 98 -10.65 3.09 3.68
C THR A 98 -9.23 3.62 3.62
N TYR A 99 -8.94 4.55 2.70
CA TYR A 99 -7.62 5.18 2.59
C TYR A 99 -7.26 5.99 3.84
N THR A 100 -8.20 6.74 4.40
CA THR A 100 -7.93 7.54 5.60
C THR A 100 -7.50 6.67 6.79
N ILE A 101 -8.16 5.53 6.99
CA ILE A 101 -7.77 4.57 8.03
C ILE A 101 -6.41 3.93 7.69
N PHE A 102 -6.22 3.53 6.44
CA PHE A 102 -4.99 2.90 5.98
C PHE A 102 -3.76 3.79 6.12
N TYR A 103 -3.92 5.11 6.05
CA TYR A 103 -2.82 6.08 6.18
C TYR A 103 -2.19 6.17 7.58
N VAL A 104 -2.62 5.36 8.53
CA VAL A 104 -1.81 5.07 9.72
C VAL A 104 -0.52 4.33 9.34
N ALA A 105 -0.47 3.62 8.21
CA ALA A 105 0.66 2.80 7.81
C ALA A 105 1.99 3.56 7.70
N PRO A 106 2.12 4.72 7.03
CA PRO A 106 3.37 5.48 6.98
C PRO A 106 3.89 5.87 8.36
N LEU A 107 2.99 6.16 9.30
CA LEU A 107 3.35 6.47 10.68
C LEU A 107 3.87 5.24 11.41
N LEU A 108 3.22 4.09 11.22
CA LEU A 108 3.64 2.82 11.77
C LEU A 108 4.98 2.35 11.15
N ILE A 109 5.19 2.57 9.85
CA ILE A 109 6.47 2.30 9.19
C ILE A 109 7.59 3.08 9.88
N THR A 110 7.38 4.37 10.11
CA THR A 110 8.35 5.22 10.80
C THR A 110 8.59 4.75 12.24
N ALA A 111 7.54 4.42 12.99
CA ALA A 111 7.65 3.94 14.37
C ALA A 111 8.40 2.60 14.46
N LEU A 112 8.11 1.65 13.57
CA LEU A 112 8.72 0.31 13.58
C LEU A 112 10.11 0.27 12.91
N SER A 113 10.46 1.26 12.08
CA SER A 113 11.82 1.36 11.51
C SER A 113 12.89 1.53 12.61
N VAL A 114 12.54 2.16 13.73
CA VAL A 114 13.46 2.35 14.87
C VAL A 114 13.92 1.02 15.46
N PRO A 115 13.06 0.15 16.01
CA PRO A 115 13.48 -1.10 16.63
C PRO A 115 13.94 -2.15 15.62
N ILE A 116 13.45 -2.13 14.37
CA ILE A 116 13.71 -3.21 13.40
C ILE A 116 14.89 -2.87 12.48
N LEU A 117 14.97 -1.64 12.01
CA LEU A 117 16.04 -1.20 11.08
C LEU A 117 17.18 -0.44 11.78
N GLY A 118 17.02 -0.11 13.06
CA GLY A 118 17.97 0.66 13.84
C GLY A 118 18.03 2.15 13.44
N GLU A 119 16.96 2.65 12.79
CA GLU A 119 16.88 4.06 12.39
C GLU A 119 16.72 4.96 13.62
N LYS A 120 17.44 6.10 13.64
CA LYS A 120 17.31 7.08 14.72
C LYS A 120 16.17 8.02 14.41
N VAL A 121 15.13 7.99 15.24
CA VAL A 121 13.93 8.82 15.09
C VAL A 121 13.91 9.90 16.18
N GLY A 122 13.98 11.16 15.77
CA GLY A 122 13.92 12.30 16.69
C GLY A 122 12.51 12.54 17.27
N THR A 123 12.44 13.30 18.36
CA THR A 123 11.18 13.64 19.09
C THR A 123 10.07 14.16 18.17
N ALA A 124 10.43 14.93 17.15
CA ALA A 124 9.45 15.45 16.20
C ALA A 124 8.72 14.37 15.40
N ARG A 125 9.39 13.27 15.06
CA ARG A 125 8.75 12.14 14.39
C ARG A 125 7.75 11.47 15.32
N TRP A 126 8.06 11.31 16.59
CA TRP A 126 7.12 10.77 17.58
C TRP A 126 5.90 11.66 17.76
N ILE A 127 6.07 13.00 17.78
CA ILE A 127 4.95 13.95 17.82
C ILE A 127 4.08 13.81 16.56
N ALA A 128 4.68 13.73 15.38
CA ALA A 128 3.95 13.51 14.12
C ALA A 128 3.15 12.19 14.15
N ILE A 129 3.75 11.09 14.64
CA ILE A 129 3.07 9.79 14.80
C ILE A 129 1.84 9.93 15.72
N GLY A 130 2.01 10.54 16.89
CA GLY A 130 0.90 10.76 17.82
C GLY A 130 -0.21 11.63 17.24
N THR A 131 0.16 12.71 16.55
CA THR A 131 -0.80 13.59 15.87
C THR A 131 -1.55 12.84 14.75
N GLY A 132 -0.84 12.08 13.94
CA GLY A 132 -1.46 11.29 12.87
C GLY A 132 -2.42 10.22 13.39
N LEU A 133 -2.05 9.52 14.47
CA LEU A 133 -2.94 8.56 15.14
C LEU A 133 -4.21 9.24 15.69
N THR A 134 -4.10 10.48 16.21
CA THR A 134 -5.29 11.27 16.60
C THR A 134 -6.20 11.54 15.40
N GLY A 135 -5.62 11.83 14.22
CA GLY A 135 -6.38 11.97 12.98
C GLY A 135 -7.15 10.68 12.61
N VAL A 136 -6.51 9.52 12.73
CA VAL A 136 -7.18 8.22 12.50
C VAL A 136 -8.34 8.01 13.47
N LEU A 137 -8.15 8.31 14.77
CA LEU A 137 -9.21 8.20 15.76
C LEU A 137 -10.41 9.11 15.45
N ILE A 138 -10.18 10.32 14.94
CA ILE A 138 -11.25 11.23 14.50
C ILE A 138 -12.09 10.61 13.38
N VAL A 139 -11.44 9.94 12.41
CA VAL A 139 -12.16 9.26 11.30
C VAL A 139 -12.93 8.06 11.82
N LEU A 140 -12.31 7.25 12.64
CA LEU A 140 -12.92 6.03 13.20
C LEU A 140 -14.08 6.33 14.18
N ARG A 141 -14.17 7.53 14.73
CA ARG A 141 -15.23 7.97 15.66
C ARG A 141 -15.50 6.99 16.80
N PRO A 142 -14.75 7.02 17.90
CA PRO A 142 -14.96 6.13 19.03
C PRO A 142 -16.25 6.39 19.85
N THR A 143 -17.34 6.72 19.20
CA THR A 143 -18.65 6.99 19.86
C THR A 143 -19.59 5.79 19.74
N GLY A 144 -19.16 4.66 20.30
CA GLY A 144 -20.06 3.55 20.69
C GLY A 144 -20.67 2.66 19.60
N ALA A 145 -20.93 3.12 18.40
CA ALA A 145 -21.63 2.34 17.37
C ALA A 145 -20.85 2.14 16.06
N GLY A 146 -19.73 2.83 15.84
CA GLY A 146 -19.07 2.82 14.51
C GLY A 146 -17.58 2.49 14.49
N VAL A 147 -16.88 2.54 15.60
CA VAL A 147 -15.41 2.51 15.66
C VAL A 147 -14.81 1.15 15.47
N PHE A 148 -15.45 0.15 16.01
CA PHE A 148 -15.01 -1.23 15.88
C PHE A 148 -15.85 -1.99 14.88
N THR A 149 -16.20 -1.36 13.76
CA THR A 149 -16.75 -2.14 12.65
C THR A 149 -15.69 -3.13 12.20
N LEU A 150 -16.10 -4.34 11.87
CA LEU A 150 -15.20 -5.36 11.32
C LEU A 150 -14.39 -4.81 10.13
N ALA A 151 -15.00 -3.94 9.33
CA ALA A 151 -14.38 -3.29 8.20
C ALA A 151 -13.23 -2.34 8.61
N GLY A 152 -13.46 -1.48 9.60
CA GLY A 152 -12.41 -0.57 10.11
C GLY A 152 -11.23 -1.33 10.72
N LEU A 153 -11.50 -2.36 11.53
CA LEU A 153 -10.47 -3.24 12.08
C LEU A 153 -9.71 -4.00 10.99
N ALA A 154 -10.39 -4.45 9.94
CA ALA A 154 -9.75 -5.10 8.80
C ALA A 154 -8.79 -4.15 8.09
N VAL A 155 -9.14 -2.88 7.88
CA VAL A 155 -8.25 -1.88 7.29
C VAL A 155 -7.03 -1.60 8.19
N ILE A 156 -7.20 -1.53 9.51
CA ILE A 156 -6.08 -1.38 10.44
C ILE A 156 -5.14 -2.59 10.36
N ALA A 157 -5.69 -3.81 10.34
CA ALA A 157 -4.90 -5.02 10.17
C ALA A 157 -4.14 -5.01 8.83
N SER A 158 -4.77 -4.53 7.75
CA SER A 158 -4.12 -4.34 6.46
C SER A 158 -2.98 -3.33 6.55
N ALA A 159 -3.15 -2.19 7.21
CA ALA A 159 -2.12 -1.18 7.40
C ALA A 159 -0.90 -1.71 8.18
N LEU A 160 -1.13 -2.54 9.22
CA LEU A 160 -0.08 -3.23 9.95
C LEU A 160 0.68 -4.22 9.05
N CYS A 161 -0.03 -5.03 8.29
CA CYS A 161 0.58 -5.96 7.33
C CYS A 161 1.41 -5.23 6.27
N TYR A 162 0.90 -4.12 5.74
CA TYR A 162 1.63 -3.28 4.80
C TYR A 162 2.92 -2.72 5.41
N THR A 163 2.85 -2.25 6.65
CA THR A 163 4.02 -1.77 7.42
C THR A 163 5.11 -2.83 7.50
N PHE A 164 4.78 -4.06 7.89
CA PHE A 164 5.74 -5.15 7.91
C PHE A 164 6.27 -5.50 6.52
N SER A 165 5.41 -5.50 5.49
CA SER A 165 5.84 -5.74 4.11
C SER A 165 6.83 -4.69 3.61
N ALA A 166 6.62 -3.39 3.93
CA ALA A 166 7.54 -2.30 3.58
C ALA A 166 8.91 -2.46 4.24
N ILE A 167 8.94 -2.84 5.53
CA ILE A 167 10.18 -3.13 6.27
C ILE A 167 10.91 -4.33 5.65
N ILE A 168 10.19 -5.41 5.31
CA ILE A 168 10.76 -6.58 4.65
C ILE A 168 11.36 -6.21 3.28
N ILE A 169 10.70 -5.35 2.49
CA ILE A 169 11.26 -4.83 1.22
C ILE A 169 12.62 -4.16 1.47
N ARG A 170 12.72 -3.35 2.52
CA ARG A 170 13.96 -2.65 2.86
C ARG A 170 15.08 -3.62 3.22
N ILE A 171 14.76 -4.69 3.95
CA ILE A 171 15.72 -5.74 4.33
C ILE A 171 16.15 -6.56 3.11
N LEU A 172 15.19 -7.07 2.33
CA LEU A 172 15.43 -7.88 1.14
C LEU A 172 16.10 -7.07 0.02
N GLY A 173 15.75 -5.80 -0.13
CA GLY A 173 16.30 -4.93 -1.17
C GLY A 173 17.82 -4.70 -1.08
N ARG A 174 18.45 -5.09 0.04
CA ARG A 174 19.91 -5.05 0.21
C ARG A 174 20.63 -6.22 -0.48
N THR A 175 19.94 -7.34 -0.70
CA THR A 175 20.52 -8.59 -1.20
C THR A 175 19.84 -9.10 -2.46
N ASP A 176 18.52 -8.92 -2.55
CA ASP A 176 17.71 -9.52 -3.58
C ASP A 176 17.42 -8.51 -4.71
N SER A 177 17.22 -9.02 -5.93
CA SER A 177 16.93 -8.18 -7.09
C SER A 177 15.51 -7.62 -7.05
N MET A 178 15.27 -6.53 -7.78
CA MET A 178 13.93 -5.94 -7.94
C MET A 178 12.95 -6.94 -8.55
N GLU A 179 13.43 -7.69 -9.51
CA GLU A 179 12.69 -8.72 -10.23
C GLU A 179 12.24 -9.84 -9.29
N SER A 180 13.13 -10.32 -8.40
CA SER A 180 12.80 -11.32 -7.39
C SER A 180 11.76 -10.82 -6.39
N LEU A 181 11.90 -9.56 -5.93
CA LEU A 181 10.95 -8.93 -5.01
C LEU A 181 9.54 -8.85 -5.59
N MET A 182 9.44 -8.53 -6.89
CA MET A 182 8.17 -8.43 -7.61
C MET A 182 7.57 -9.81 -7.89
N PHE A 183 8.37 -10.70 -8.47
CA PHE A 183 7.94 -12.01 -8.91
C PHE A 183 7.41 -12.86 -7.76
N TRP A 184 8.19 -13.01 -6.70
CA TRP A 184 7.80 -13.86 -5.58
C TRP A 184 6.60 -13.31 -4.81
N LEU A 185 6.52 -11.98 -4.63
CA LEU A 185 5.35 -11.39 -4.00
C LEU A 185 4.06 -11.68 -4.78
N ILE A 186 4.04 -11.36 -6.08
CA ILE A 186 2.81 -11.51 -6.88
C ILE A 186 2.46 -12.99 -7.08
N THR A 187 3.47 -13.85 -7.27
CA THR A 187 3.26 -15.30 -7.41
C THR A 187 2.67 -15.91 -6.13
N MET A 188 3.24 -15.59 -4.96
CA MET A 188 2.73 -16.09 -3.69
C MET A 188 1.35 -15.53 -3.37
N LEU A 189 1.12 -14.26 -3.68
CA LEU A 189 -0.18 -13.63 -3.52
C LEU A 189 -1.23 -14.29 -4.42
N ALA A 190 -0.89 -14.54 -5.70
CA ALA A 190 -1.78 -15.22 -6.64
C ALA A 190 -2.07 -16.67 -6.20
N ALA A 191 -1.03 -17.44 -5.86
CA ALA A 191 -1.19 -18.82 -5.43
C ALA A 191 -1.99 -18.92 -4.13
N GLY A 192 -1.62 -18.14 -3.11
CA GLY A 192 -2.29 -18.18 -1.81
C GLY A 192 -3.74 -17.71 -1.90
N SER A 193 -4.01 -16.55 -2.50
CA SER A 193 -5.38 -16.04 -2.61
C SER A 193 -6.27 -16.94 -3.48
N THR A 194 -5.74 -17.51 -4.57
CA THR A 194 -6.50 -18.43 -5.41
C THR A 194 -6.85 -19.72 -4.65
N LEU A 195 -5.88 -20.33 -3.95
CA LEU A 195 -6.11 -21.54 -3.17
C LEU A 195 -7.25 -21.36 -2.16
N PHE A 196 -7.23 -20.25 -1.42
CA PHE A 196 -8.26 -19.93 -0.44
C PHE A 196 -9.57 -19.44 -1.06
N ALA A 197 -9.56 -18.91 -2.28
CA ALA A 197 -10.77 -18.49 -2.99
C ALA A 197 -11.55 -19.66 -3.62
N LEU A 198 -10.88 -20.79 -3.95
CA LEU A 198 -11.47 -21.93 -4.65
C LEU A 198 -12.80 -22.41 -4.07
N PRO A 199 -12.98 -22.56 -2.74
CA PRO A 199 -14.23 -23.08 -2.18
C PRO A 199 -15.46 -22.17 -2.43
N GLN A 200 -15.24 -20.87 -2.66
CA GLN A 200 -16.28 -19.87 -2.87
C GLN A 200 -16.14 -19.15 -4.22
N TRP A 201 -15.45 -19.79 -5.19
CA TRP A 201 -15.18 -19.19 -6.48
C TRP A 201 -16.45 -19.04 -7.30
N LEU A 202 -16.78 -17.80 -7.66
CA LEU A 202 -17.88 -17.47 -8.55
C LEU A 202 -17.40 -17.38 -9.99
N PRO A 203 -18.21 -17.79 -10.98
CA PRO A 203 -17.89 -17.65 -12.40
C PRO A 203 -17.59 -16.19 -12.75
N ILE A 204 -16.54 -15.96 -13.53
CA ILE A 204 -16.15 -14.62 -13.98
C ILE A 204 -17.11 -14.19 -15.08
N ARG A 205 -17.74 -13.01 -14.90
CA ARG A 205 -18.62 -12.44 -15.91
C ARG A 205 -17.78 -11.86 -17.05
N PRO A 206 -18.12 -12.13 -18.33
CA PRO A 206 -17.35 -11.62 -19.47
C PRO A 206 -17.18 -10.10 -19.49
N GLN A 207 -18.19 -9.38 -19.00
CA GLN A 207 -18.18 -7.92 -18.89
C GLN A 207 -17.10 -7.37 -17.94
N ASP A 208 -16.65 -8.16 -16.97
CA ASP A 208 -15.65 -7.75 -15.99
C ASP A 208 -14.21 -7.98 -16.48
N ALA A 209 -14.02 -8.64 -17.63
CA ALA A 209 -12.70 -9.02 -18.13
C ALA A 209 -11.77 -7.81 -18.34
N TRP A 210 -12.29 -6.72 -18.88
CA TRP A 210 -11.52 -5.49 -19.09
C TRP A 210 -11.15 -4.80 -17.78
N LEU A 211 -12.06 -4.82 -16.80
CA LEU A 211 -11.80 -4.27 -15.47
C LEU A 211 -10.72 -5.09 -14.77
N ILE A 212 -10.79 -6.42 -14.84
CA ILE A 212 -9.79 -7.33 -14.26
C ILE A 212 -8.42 -7.11 -14.93
N ALA A 213 -8.36 -6.98 -16.25
CA ALA A 213 -7.11 -6.68 -16.96
C ALA A 213 -6.54 -5.32 -16.55
N GLY A 214 -7.38 -4.29 -16.44
CA GLY A 214 -7.00 -2.95 -15.98
C GLY A 214 -6.44 -2.95 -14.55
N ILE A 215 -7.08 -3.68 -13.63
CA ILE A 215 -6.60 -3.88 -12.25
C ILE A 215 -5.24 -4.58 -12.25
N GLY A 216 -5.06 -5.59 -13.09
CA GLY A 216 -3.79 -6.32 -13.22
C GLY A 216 -2.64 -5.40 -13.66
N LEU A 217 -2.87 -4.58 -14.69
CA LEU A 217 -1.87 -3.64 -15.20
C LEU A 217 -1.55 -2.53 -14.20
N THR A 218 -2.57 -1.86 -13.68
CA THR A 218 -2.38 -0.77 -12.69
C THR A 218 -1.77 -1.28 -11.40
N GLY A 219 -2.16 -2.48 -10.95
CA GLY A 219 -1.58 -3.16 -9.80
C GLY A 219 -0.11 -3.52 -10.00
N PHE A 220 0.26 -4.03 -11.18
CA PHE A 220 1.67 -4.29 -11.53
C PHE A 220 2.49 -3.00 -11.53
N CYS A 221 2.04 -1.98 -12.25
CA CYS A 221 2.76 -0.70 -12.34
C CYS A 221 2.86 0.00 -10.97
N GLY A 222 1.80 0.02 -10.19
CA GLY A 222 1.79 0.56 -8.83
C GLY A 222 2.76 -0.19 -7.91
N GLN A 223 2.73 -1.53 -7.92
CA GLN A 223 3.64 -2.37 -7.13
C GLN A 223 5.10 -2.18 -7.52
N TRP A 224 5.38 -2.08 -8.82
CA TRP A 224 6.71 -1.76 -9.32
C TRP A 224 7.17 -0.40 -8.78
N GLY A 225 6.32 0.61 -8.87
CA GLY A 225 6.63 1.96 -8.41
C GLY A 225 6.94 2.02 -6.91
N VAL A 226 6.10 1.43 -6.06
CA VAL A 226 6.32 1.37 -4.60
C VAL A 226 7.60 0.60 -4.28
N THR A 227 7.81 -0.57 -4.90
CA THR A 227 9.01 -1.38 -4.67
C THR A 227 10.27 -0.62 -5.10
N TYR A 228 10.23 0.08 -6.27
CA TYR A 228 11.32 0.93 -6.73
C TYR A 228 11.61 2.06 -5.75
N ALA A 229 10.58 2.77 -5.30
CA ALA A 229 10.73 3.90 -4.40
C ALA A 229 11.36 3.49 -3.06
N PHE A 230 10.82 2.46 -2.40
CA PHE A 230 11.34 1.98 -1.12
C PHE A 230 12.70 1.31 -1.20
N ARG A 231 13.06 0.78 -2.37
CA ARG A 231 14.40 0.21 -2.57
C ARG A 231 15.47 1.30 -2.73
N HIS A 232 15.18 2.38 -3.48
CA HIS A 232 16.18 3.35 -3.91
C HIS A 232 16.22 4.63 -3.07
N GLY A 233 15.19 4.89 -2.27
CA GLY A 233 15.11 6.07 -1.43
C GLY A 233 14.99 5.73 0.06
N GLU A 234 15.11 6.75 0.90
CA GLU A 234 14.87 6.62 2.33
C GLU A 234 13.37 6.41 2.57
N VAL A 235 13.03 5.33 3.29
CA VAL A 235 11.63 4.94 3.52
C VAL A 235 10.86 6.06 4.23
N SER A 236 11.47 6.65 5.25
CA SER A 236 10.89 7.76 6.02
C SER A 236 10.65 9.02 5.20
N ALA A 237 11.48 9.28 4.18
CA ALA A 237 11.33 10.43 3.30
C ALA A 237 10.26 10.22 2.21
N ILE A 238 10.02 8.97 1.81
CA ILE A 238 9.13 8.62 0.68
C ILE A 238 7.72 8.27 1.15
N ALA A 239 7.58 7.57 2.28
CA ALA A 239 6.29 7.11 2.78
C ALA A 239 5.21 8.22 2.88
N PRO A 240 5.52 9.47 3.29
CA PRO A 240 4.51 10.53 3.32
C PRO A 240 3.89 10.87 1.97
N PHE A 241 4.55 10.56 0.85
CA PHE A 241 4.00 10.82 -0.48
C PHE A 241 2.90 9.82 -0.89
N GLU A 242 2.74 8.73 -0.15
CA GLU A 242 1.59 7.84 -0.28
C GLU A 242 0.28 8.56 0.03
N TYR A 243 0.30 9.58 0.89
CA TYR A 243 -0.88 10.40 1.20
C TYR A 243 -1.49 11.10 -0.02
N THR A 244 -0.73 11.23 -1.11
CA THR A 244 -1.28 11.76 -2.38
C THR A 244 -2.41 10.89 -2.94
N GLY A 245 -2.46 9.60 -2.59
CA GLY A 245 -3.57 8.70 -2.92
C GLY A 245 -4.92 9.20 -2.39
N MET A 246 -4.94 9.98 -1.30
CA MET A 246 -6.16 10.62 -0.79
C MET A 246 -6.80 11.56 -1.81
N ILE A 247 -5.99 12.34 -2.53
CA ILE A 247 -6.49 13.27 -3.54
C ILE A 247 -7.21 12.50 -4.65
N TRP A 248 -6.60 11.37 -5.06
CA TRP A 248 -7.17 10.50 -6.09
C TRP A 248 -8.42 9.78 -5.60
N SER A 249 -8.42 9.27 -4.35
CA SER A 249 -9.59 8.59 -3.77
C SER A 249 -10.80 9.51 -3.65
N LEU A 250 -10.59 10.77 -3.21
CA LEU A 250 -11.65 11.80 -3.18
C LEU A 250 -12.25 12.03 -4.56
N GLY A 251 -11.38 12.16 -5.58
CA GLY A 251 -11.79 12.35 -6.97
C GLY A 251 -12.61 11.16 -7.48
N LEU A 252 -12.14 9.93 -7.25
CA LEU A 252 -12.82 8.72 -7.72
C LEU A 252 -14.14 8.46 -6.98
N ASP A 253 -14.21 8.68 -5.66
CA ASP A 253 -15.48 8.56 -4.91
C ASP A 253 -16.53 9.53 -5.45
N ARG A 254 -16.14 10.76 -5.80
CA ARG A 254 -17.05 11.75 -6.39
C ARG A 254 -17.48 11.38 -7.80
N LEU A 255 -16.55 10.89 -8.63
CA LEU A 255 -16.80 10.58 -10.05
C LEU A 255 -17.60 9.29 -10.24
N ILE A 256 -17.25 8.21 -9.50
CA ILE A 256 -17.82 6.88 -9.72
C ILE A 256 -19.05 6.67 -8.83
N TRP A 257 -18.93 6.97 -7.53
CA TRP A 257 -20.01 6.69 -6.55
C TRP A 257 -20.85 7.90 -6.18
N ARG A 258 -20.47 9.11 -6.65
CA ARG A 258 -21.12 10.37 -6.32
C ARG A 258 -21.20 10.63 -4.80
N THR A 259 -20.31 10.02 -4.04
CA THR A 259 -20.20 10.21 -2.61
C THR A 259 -19.23 11.35 -2.29
N SER A 260 -19.46 12.03 -1.18
CA SER A 260 -18.52 13.00 -0.64
C SER A 260 -18.18 12.59 0.79
N PRO A 261 -16.91 12.66 1.19
CA PRO A 261 -16.53 12.33 2.55
C PRO A 261 -17.20 13.28 3.53
N ASP A 262 -17.50 12.77 4.70
CA ASP A 262 -18.04 13.60 5.75
C ASP A 262 -16.97 14.50 6.39
N ARG A 263 -17.42 15.45 7.22
CA ARG A 263 -16.52 16.44 7.87
C ARG A 263 -15.44 15.81 8.72
N TYR A 264 -15.70 14.69 9.39
CA TYR A 264 -14.73 14.04 10.27
C TYR A 264 -13.65 13.30 9.48
N THR A 265 -14.04 12.66 8.37
CA THR A 265 -13.10 12.07 7.40
C THR A 265 -12.16 13.13 6.83
N LEU A 266 -12.70 14.31 6.46
CA LEU A 266 -11.88 15.43 5.96
C LEU A 266 -10.95 16.00 7.03
N ILE A 267 -11.43 16.20 8.27
CA ILE A 267 -10.61 16.70 9.39
C ILE A 267 -9.50 15.68 9.71
N GLY A 268 -9.84 14.41 9.87
CA GLY A 268 -8.86 13.38 10.15
C GLY A 268 -7.82 13.24 9.05
N ALA A 269 -8.25 13.25 7.78
CA ALA A 269 -7.34 13.25 6.63
C ALA A 269 -6.39 14.45 6.63
N ALA A 270 -6.90 15.67 6.89
CA ALA A 270 -6.07 16.87 6.98
C ALA A 270 -5.02 16.78 8.10
N ILE A 271 -5.37 16.22 9.27
CA ILE A 271 -4.45 15.98 10.37
C ILE A 271 -3.37 14.96 9.98
N ILE A 272 -3.76 13.82 9.38
CA ILE A 272 -2.83 12.76 8.96
C ILE A 272 -1.85 13.29 7.91
N ILE A 273 -2.36 13.93 6.86
CA ILE A 273 -1.54 14.51 5.79
C ILE A 273 -0.64 15.61 6.35
N GLY A 274 -1.19 16.49 7.19
CA GLY A 274 -0.43 17.56 7.84
C GLY A 274 0.71 17.04 8.70
N SER A 275 0.49 15.97 9.48
CA SER A 275 1.53 15.31 10.28
C SER A 275 2.63 14.70 9.41
N GLY A 276 2.26 14.05 8.30
CA GLY A 276 3.20 13.50 7.34
C GLY A 276 4.04 14.58 6.64
N LEU A 277 3.41 15.66 6.17
CA LEU A 277 4.11 16.80 5.53
C LEU A 277 5.04 17.53 6.49
N PHE A 278 4.62 17.68 7.76
CA PHE A 278 5.49 18.24 8.80
C PHE A 278 6.76 17.41 8.96
N LEU A 279 6.63 16.09 8.95
CA LEU A 279 7.76 15.18 9.03
C LEU A 279 8.74 15.39 7.88
N VAL A 280 8.25 15.44 6.64
CA VAL A 280 9.06 15.66 5.43
C VAL A 280 9.83 16.99 5.48
N ARG A 281 9.16 18.08 5.86
CA ARG A 281 9.79 19.40 5.93
C ARG A 281 10.95 19.42 6.92
N ARG A 282 10.77 18.79 8.07
CA ARG A 282 11.79 18.81 9.12
C ARG A 282 13.00 17.94 8.79
N GLU A 283 12.83 16.86 8.08
CA GLU A 283 13.94 16.03 7.60
C GLU A 283 14.79 16.76 6.56
N ARG A 284 14.19 17.54 5.66
CA ARG A 284 14.94 18.39 4.71
C ARG A 284 15.81 19.41 5.43
N VAL A 285 15.27 20.08 6.44
CA VAL A 285 16.01 21.09 7.21
C VAL A 285 17.20 20.50 7.97
N HIS A 286 17.09 19.27 8.49
CA HIS A 286 18.21 18.58 9.15
C HIS A 286 19.28 18.12 8.15
N ALA A 287 18.87 17.57 6.99
CA ALA A 287 19.81 17.16 5.95
C ALA A 287 20.59 18.33 5.34
N GLU A 288 19.97 19.51 5.23
CA GLU A 288 20.63 20.75 4.77
C GLU A 288 21.55 21.34 5.85
N ALA A 289 21.24 21.16 7.14
CA ALA A 289 22.09 21.62 8.26
C ALA A 289 23.32 20.74 8.51
N GLU A 290 23.29 19.48 8.11
CA GLU A 290 24.43 18.55 8.22
C GLU A 290 25.40 18.61 7.01
N HIS A 291 25.02 19.32 5.95
CA HIS A 291 25.85 19.55 4.75
C HIS A 291 25.75 21.01 4.34
N PRO A 292 26.42 21.95 5.09
CA PRO A 292 26.51 23.36 4.70
C PRO A 292 27.30 23.58 3.41
#